data_d2e01e3ba09da9f7ba6487858e89c70c
#
_entry.id   d2e01e3ba09da9f7ba6487858e89c70c
#
_cell.length_a   1.000
_cell.length_b   1.000
_cell.length_c   1.000
_cell.angle_alpha   90.00
_cell.angle_beta   90.00
_cell.angle_gamma   90.00
#
_symmetry.space_group_name_H-M   'P 1'
#
loop_
_entity.id
_entity.type
_entity.pdbx_description
1 polymer ?
#
loop_
_entity_poly.entity_id
_entity_poly.type
_entity_poly.pdbx_seq_one_letter_code
_entity_poly.pdbx_strand_id
1 'polypeptide(L)'
;PIFMATNIIVARGGVEYVPPISLAFWRWVTVFLILLPFFCGEIIKNKKNLNKEFWKLFFLGSMGCGICGAFPFIAGMSTTMANMGIIYTSSPIFIIILSVMFFKDKINPSRIIGLLLCLIGVLTIIGKGKIDLLLNFKFTSGDLWMVGAAIGWAVYSIYLLNWKSNFSLMAR
;
A
#
# COMPACT_ATOMS: atom_id res chain seq x y z
N PRO A 1 1.90 6.31 10.26
CA PRO A 1 1.27 7.43 9.49
C PRO A 1 2.31 8.37 8.88
N ILE A 2 3.30 8.85 9.65
CA ILE A 2 4.31 9.83 9.17
C ILE A 2 5.05 9.33 7.93
N PHE A 3 5.64 8.14 7.96
CA PHE A 3 6.36 7.57 6.81
C PHE A 3 5.49 7.39 5.55
N MET A 4 4.19 7.09 5.73
CA MET A 4 3.26 6.99 4.60
C MET A 4 2.95 8.35 4.00
N ALA A 5 2.73 9.37 4.85
CA ALA A 5 2.54 10.74 4.38
C ALA A 5 3.77 11.27 3.64
N THR A 6 4.98 11.05 4.18
CA THR A 6 6.24 11.41 3.52
C THR A 6 6.36 10.71 2.16
N ASN A 7 5.98 9.44 2.05
CA ASN A 7 5.99 8.70 0.78
C ASN A 7 5.08 9.37 -0.29
N ILE A 8 3.89 9.83 0.09
CA ILE A 8 2.97 10.52 -0.82
C ILE A 8 3.53 11.88 -1.27
N ILE A 9 4.14 12.62 -0.34
CA ILE A 9 4.79 13.91 -0.65
C ILE A 9 5.94 13.71 -1.64
N VAL A 10 6.79 12.73 -1.39
CA VAL A 10 7.92 12.38 -2.29
C VAL A 10 7.41 11.86 -3.62
N ALA A 11 6.35 11.03 -3.62
CA ALA A 11 5.75 10.54 -4.85
C ALA A 11 5.23 11.68 -5.73
N ARG A 12 4.59 12.70 -5.15
CA ARG A 12 4.04 13.83 -5.94
C ARG A 12 5.12 14.84 -6.34
N GLY A 13 6.03 15.19 -5.43
CA GLY A 13 7.09 16.19 -5.70
C GLY A 13 8.24 15.62 -6.53
N GLY A 14 8.57 14.35 -6.36
CA GLY A 14 9.70 13.71 -7.04
C GLY A 14 9.45 13.41 -8.52
N VAL A 15 8.20 13.17 -8.92
CA VAL A 15 7.86 12.81 -10.31
C VAL A 15 8.04 13.97 -11.30
N GLU A 16 8.20 15.20 -10.80
CA GLU A 16 8.54 16.36 -11.64
C GLU A 16 10.00 16.33 -12.13
N TYR A 17 10.88 15.65 -11.38
CA TYR A 17 12.33 15.63 -11.65
C TYR A 17 12.83 14.27 -12.13
N VAL A 18 12.16 13.17 -11.72
CA VAL A 18 12.62 11.80 -11.99
C VAL A 18 11.43 10.96 -12.47
N PRO A 19 11.62 10.11 -13.50
CA PRO A 19 10.57 9.20 -13.94
C PRO A 19 10.01 8.36 -12.78
N PRO A 20 8.67 8.22 -12.64
CA PRO A 20 8.03 7.61 -11.48
C PRO A 20 8.48 6.16 -11.22
N ILE A 21 8.68 5.38 -12.28
CA ILE A 21 9.14 3.99 -12.16
C ILE A 21 10.58 3.93 -11.64
N SER A 22 11.47 4.81 -12.13
CA SER A 22 12.84 4.88 -11.66
C SER A 22 12.93 5.26 -10.18
N LEU A 23 12.10 6.21 -9.76
CA LEU A 23 12.02 6.66 -8.35
C LEU A 23 11.53 5.53 -7.44
N ALA A 24 10.51 4.78 -7.86
CA ALA A 24 10.04 3.61 -7.14
C ALA A 24 11.11 2.50 -7.07
N PHE A 25 11.80 2.23 -8.18
CA PHE A 25 12.86 1.22 -8.27
C PHE A 25 14.02 1.53 -7.32
N TRP A 26 14.61 2.72 -7.42
CA TRP A 26 15.74 3.09 -6.59
C TRP A 26 15.39 3.12 -5.10
N ARG A 27 14.19 3.52 -4.74
CA ARG A 27 13.69 3.45 -3.37
C ARG A 27 13.75 2.02 -2.85
N TRP A 28 13.22 1.05 -3.59
CA TRP A 28 13.20 -0.34 -3.14
C TRP A 28 14.58 -0.99 -3.16
N VAL A 29 15.43 -0.64 -4.12
CA VAL A 29 16.83 -1.08 -4.13
C VAL A 29 17.56 -0.58 -2.89
N THR A 30 17.39 0.69 -2.53
CA THR A 30 18.00 1.26 -1.32
C THR A 30 17.52 0.57 -0.06
N VAL A 31 16.21 0.36 0.09
CA VAL A 31 15.64 -0.37 1.22
C VAL A 31 16.19 -1.80 1.29
N PHE A 32 16.26 -2.49 0.16
CA PHE A 32 16.79 -3.84 0.08
C PHE A 32 18.26 -3.90 0.53
N LEU A 33 19.11 -2.99 0.04
CA LEU A 33 20.53 -2.94 0.40
C LEU A 33 20.73 -2.65 1.90
N ILE A 34 19.91 -1.77 2.49
CA ILE A 34 19.98 -1.45 3.91
C ILE A 34 19.54 -2.64 4.77
N LEU A 35 18.48 -3.35 4.37
CA LEU A 35 17.92 -4.44 5.16
C LEU A 35 18.63 -5.77 4.96
N LEU A 36 19.27 -5.98 3.80
CA LEU A 36 19.96 -7.22 3.46
C LEU A 36 20.90 -7.73 4.56
N PRO A 37 21.82 -6.93 5.14
CA PRO A 37 22.74 -7.43 6.18
C PRO A 37 22.02 -7.94 7.43
N PHE A 38 20.85 -7.38 7.76
CA PHE A 38 20.08 -7.79 8.95
C PHE A 38 19.40 -9.16 8.77
N PHE A 39 18.95 -9.47 7.55
CA PHE A 39 18.18 -10.69 7.28
C PHE A 39 18.95 -11.74 6.50
N CYS A 40 20.18 -11.45 6.07
CA CYS A 40 21.05 -12.38 5.33
C CYS A 40 21.22 -13.72 6.07
N GLY A 41 21.43 -13.69 7.38
CA GLY A 41 21.58 -14.89 8.21
C GLY A 41 20.33 -15.79 8.23
N GLU A 42 19.14 -15.21 8.26
CA GLU A 42 17.88 -15.95 8.21
C GLU A 42 17.66 -16.57 6.82
N ILE A 43 17.95 -15.80 5.76
CA ILE A 43 17.84 -16.24 4.38
C ILE A 43 18.76 -17.43 4.11
N ILE A 44 20.02 -17.35 4.55
CA ILE A 44 21.00 -18.42 4.37
C ILE A 44 20.59 -19.69 5.12
N LYS A 45 20.13 -19.57 6.36
CA LYS A 45 19.66 -20.71 7.16
C LYS A 45 18.45 -21.40 6.52
N ASN A 46 17.57 -20.64 5.91
CA ASN A 46 16.32 -21.14 5.31
C ASN A 46 16.38 -21.30 3.78
N LYS A 47 17.57 -21.38 3.17
CA LYS A 47 17.76 -21.44 1.73
C LYS A 47 16.93 -22.53 1.02
N LYS A 48 16.78 -23.70 1.65
CA LYS A 48 15.95 -24.80 1.12
C LYS A 48 14.45 -24.42 1.05
N ASN A 49 13.99 -23.64 2.01
CA ASN A 49 12.60 -23.16 2.08
C ASN A 49 12.36 -22.01 1.10
N LEU A 50 13.39 -21.21 0.80
CA LEU A 50 13.31 -20.13 -0.18
C LEU A 50 12.84 -20.63 -1.55
N ASN A 51 13.42 -21.73 -2.04
CA ASN A 51 13.02 -22.32 -3.31
C ASN A 51 11.56 -22.83 -3.31
N LYS A 52 11.12 -23.39 -2.16
CA LYS A 52 9.73 -23.89 -2.03
C LYS A 52 8.71 -22.77 -1.94
N GLU A 53 9.08 -21.65 -1.32
CA GLU A 53 8.21 -20.51 -1.09
C GLU A 53 8.41 -19.38 -2.11
N PHE A 54 9.32 -19.57 -3.10
CA PHE A 54 9.71 -18.55 -4.06
C PHE A 54 8.52 -17.87 -4.73
N TRP A 55 7.57 -18.61 -5.26
CA TRP A 55 6.40 -18.04 -5.93
C TRP A 55 5.51 -17.24 -4.99
N LYS A 56 5.39 -17.67 -3.73
CA LYS A 56 4.64 -16.92 -2.72
C LYS A 56 5.32 -15.60 -2.37
N LEU A 57 6.62 -15.64 -2.14
CA LEU A 57 7.42 -14.45 -1.84
C LEU A 57 7.47 -13.50 -3.04
N PHE A 58 7.60 -14.03 -4.25
CA PHE A 58 7.55 -13.26 -5.48
C PHE A 58 6.20 -12.56 -5.65
N PHE A 59 5.09 -13.27 -5.42
CA PHE A 59 3.75 -12.68 -5.47
C PHE A 59 3.58 -11.56 -4.44
N LEU A 60 3.99 -11.81 -3.18
CA LEU A 60 3.94 -10.78 -2.13
C LEU A 60 4.80 -9.57 -2.49
N GLY A 61 6.02 -9.79 -2.96
CA GLY A 61 6.91 -8.72 -3.40
C GLY A 61 6.32 -7.93 -4.58
N SER A 62 5.71 -8.61 -5.55
CA SER A 62 5.05 -7.95 -6.70
C SER A 62 3.87 -7.10 -6.26
N MET A 63 3.06 -7.56 -5.32
CA MET A 63 1.93 -6.78 -4.78
C MET A 63 2.41 -5.62 -3.90
N GLY A 64 3.31 -5.89 -2.94
CA GLY A 64 3.78 -4.87 -1.98
C GLY A 64 4.75 -3.87 -2.60
N CYS A 65 5.82 -4.33 -3.23
CA CYS A 65 6.86 -3.46 -3.79
C CYS A 65 6.53 -3.01 -5.23
N GLY A 66 5.94 -3.89 -6.04
CA GLY A 66 5.56 -3.59 -7.42
C GLY A 66 4.34 -2.67 -7.48
N ILE A 67 3.16 -3.21 -7.25
CA ILE A 67 1.90 -2.46 -7.41
C ILE A 67 1.79 -1.33 -6.38
N CYS A 68 1.89 -1.65 -5.08
CA CYS A 68 1.80 -0.62 -4.04
C CYS A 68 3.00 0.32 -4.03
N GLY A 69 4.14 -0.11 -4.53
CA GLY A 69 5.36 0.68 -4.59
C GLY A 69 5.42 1.65 -5.77
N ALA A 70 4.94 1.25 -6.96
CA ALA A 70 5.06 2.04 -8.19
C ALA A 70 3.81 2.88 -8.48
N PHE A 71 2.61 2.35 -8.26
CA PHE A 71 1.36 3.02 -8.63
C PHE A 71 1.16 4.41 -7.99
N PRO A 72 1.51 4.65 -6.71
CA PRO A 72 1.44 6.00 -6.14
C PRO A 72 2.32 7.01 -6.87
N PHE A 73 3.48 6.60 -7.39
CA PHE A 73 4.35 7.50 -8.15
C PHE A 73 3.76 7.80 -9.53
N ILE A 74 3.15 6.81 -10.20
CA ILE A 74 2.43 7.03 -11.46
C ILE A 74 1.21 7.92 -11.21
N ALA A 75 0.45 7.67 -10.15
CA ALA A 75 -0.68 8.49 -9.74
C ALA A 75 -0.28 9.95 -9.51
N GLY A 76 0.88 10.18 -8.87
CA GLY A 76 1.42 11.51 -8.60
C GLY A 76 1.61 12.39 -9.83
N MET A 77 1.68 11.82 -11.04
CA MET A 77 1.77 12.60 -12.28
C MET A 77 0.47 13.34 -12.63
N SER A 78 -0.70 12.83 -12.24
CA SER A 78 -1.99 13.32 -12.73
C SER A 78 -3.04 13.55 -11.64
N THR A 79 -2.74 13.24 -10.37
CA THR A 79 -3.67 13.49 -9.26
C THR A 79 -3.06 14.37 -8.17
N THR A 80 -3.90 14.83 -7.25
CA THR A 80 -3.47 15.67 -6.12
C THR A 80 -3.08 14.82 -4.91
N MET A 81 -2.21 15.37 -4.03
CA MET A 81 -1.87 14.72 -2.77
C MET A 81 -3.11 14.42 -1.91
N ALA A 82 -4.11 15.29 -1.96
CA ALA A 82 -5.36 15.12 -1.25
C ALA A 82 -6.12 13.87 -1.73
N ASN A 83 -6.31 13.74 -3.05
CA ASN A 83 -6.95 12.58 -3.66
C ASN A 83 -6.20 11.28 -3.31
N MET A 84 -4.85 11.30 -3.45
CA MET A 84 -4.01 10.16 -3.10
C MET A 84 -4.21 9.74 -1.64
N GLY A 85 -4.24 10.72 -0.74
CA GLY A 85 -4.46 10.48 0.70
C GLY A 85 -5.82 9.87 1.00
N ILE A 86 -6.90 10.38 0.40
CA ILE A 86 -8.27 9.85 0.56
C ILE A 86 -8.32 8.39 0.13
N ILE A 87 -7.88 8.12 -1.10
CA ILE A 87 -7.97 6.80 -1.70
C ILE A 87 -7.14 5.80 -0.88
N TYR A 88 -5.92 6.20 -0.49
CA TYR A 88 -5.06 5.32 0.30
C TYR A 88 -5.62 5.03 1.70
N THR A 89 -6.25 6.01 2.33
CA THR A 89 -6.91 5.84 3.64
C THR A 89 -8.14 4.93 3.54
N SER A 90 -8.70 4.77 2.36
CA SER A 90 -9.79 3.82 2.10
C SER A 90 -9.32 2.37 1.98
N SER A 91 -8.01 2.10 1.94
CA SER A 91 -7.46 0.74 1.78
C SER A 91 -7.96 -0.28 2.83
N PRO A 92 -8.24 0.06 4.11
CA PRO A 92 -8.83 -0.88 5.05
C PRO A 92 -10.20 -1.42 4.62
N ILE A 93 -10.97 -0.66 3.82
CA ILE A 93 -12.24 -1.12 3.25
C ILE A 93 -11.99 -2.32 2.34
N PHE A 94 -11.02 -2.19 1.43
CA PHE A 94 -10.64 -3.27 0.52
C PHE A 94 -10.10 -4.48 1.28
N ILE A 95 -9.35 -4.27 2.37
CA ILE A 95 -8.87 -5.36 3.24
C ILE A 95 -10.05 -6.12 3.84
N ILE A 96 -11.05 -5.43 4.38
CA ILE A 96 -12.23 -6.09 4.98
C ILE A 96 -13.02 -6.84 3.92
N ILE A 97 -13.31 -6.23 2.77
CA ILE A 97 -14.05 -6.86 1.68
C ILE A 97 -13.35 -8.14 1.22
N LEU A 98 -12.06 -8.05 0.91
CA LEU A 98 -11.28 -9.18 0.41
C LEU A 98 -11.10 -10.27 1.48
N SER A 99 -10.94 -9.89 2.78
CA SER A 99 -10.83 -10.83 3.89
C SER A 99 -12.10 -11.67 4.03
N VAL A 100 -13.26 -11.04 3.94
CA VAL A 100 -14.55 -11.74 3.96
C VAL A 100 -14.73 -12.64 2.74
N MET A 101 -14.39 -12.14 1.55
CA MET A 101 -14.57 -12.88 0.29
C MET A 101 -13.67 -14.12 0.21
N PHE A 102 -12.38 -13.98 0.56
CA PHE A 102 -11.38 -15.04 0.35
C PHE A 102 -11.17 -15.93 1.59
N PHE A 103 -11.27 -15.36 2.78
CA PHE A 103 -10.97 -16.08 4.03
C PHE A 103 -12.19 -16.30 4.91
N LYS A 104 -13.39 -15.83 4.48
CA LYS A 104 -14.64 -15.94 5.24
C LYS A 104 -14.53 -15.42 6.68
N ASP A 105 -13.70 -14.39 6.87
CA ASP A 105 -13.51 -13.78 8.18
C ASP A 105 -14.81 -13.17 8.68
N LYS A 106 -15.09 -13.35 9.98
CA LYS A 106 -16.25 -12.74 10.62
C LYS A 106 -16.00 -11.23 10.76
N ILE A 107 -16.94 -10.44 10.27
CA ILE A 107 -16.90 -8.99 10.40
C ILE A 107 -17.18 -8.63 11.86
N ASN A 108 -16.25 -7.94 12.50
CA ASN A 108 -16.49 -7.38 13.82
C ASN A 108 -17.12 -5.98 13.67
N PRO A 109 -18.32 -5.74 14.24
CA PRO A 109 -18.99 -4.43 14.16
C PRO A 109 -18.12 -3.25 14.61
N SER A 110 -17.29 -3.44 15.63
CA SER A 110 -16.37 -2.40 16.12
C SER A 110 -15.36 -1.96 15.05
N ARG A 111 -14.93 -2.89 14.18
CA ARG A 111 -14.01 -2.56 13.06
C ARG A 111 -14.70 -1.71 12.01
N ILE A 112 -15.99 -1.98 11.75
CA ILE A 112 -16.78 -1.18 10.79
C ILE A 112 -16.98 0.23 11.32
N ILE A 113 -17.35 0.36 12.59
CA ILE A 113 -17.54 1.68 13.23
C ILE A 113 -16.23 2.47 13.19
N GLY A 114 -15.10 1.86 13.57
CA GLY A 114 -13.79 2.52 13.50
C GLY A 114 -13.41 2.97 12.08
N LEU A 115 -13.74 2.15 11.08
CA LEU A 115 -13.52 2.47 9.68
C LEU A 115 -14.36 3.66 9.21
N LEU A 116 -15.66 3.67 9.55
CA LEU A 116 -16.56 4.78 9.22
C LEU A 116 -16.11 6.09 9.86
N LEU A 117 -15.73 6.06 11.14
CA LEU A 117 -15.19 7.22 11.83
C LEU A 117 -13.90 7.74 11.19
N CYS A 118 -13.00 6.83 10.78
CA CYS A 118 -11.79 7.19 10.06
C CYS A 118 -12.10 7.87 8.73
N LEU A 119 -13.02 7.32 7.92
CA LEU A 119 -13.43 7.92 6.66
C LEU A 119 -14.05 9.30 6.83
N ILE A 120 -14.96 9.44 7.79
CA ILE A 120 -15.58 10.73 8.10
C ILE A 120 -14.50 11.75 8.50
N GLY A 121 -13.57 11.36 9.38
CA GLY A 121 -12.46 12.22 9.78
C GLY A 121 -11.60 12.69 8.60
N VAL A 122 -11.23 11.77 7.70
CA VAL A 122 -10.45 12.10 6.52
C VAL A 122 -11.22 13.04 5.58
N LEU A 123 -12.48 12.75 5.30
CA LEU A 123 -13.33 13.60 4.46
C LEU A 123 -13.49 15.00 5.05
N THR A 124 -13.65 15.11 6.37
CA THR A 124 -13.75 16.40 7.08
C THR A 124 -12.47 17.23 6.93
N ILE A 125 -11.30 16.60 7.08
CA ILE A 125 -10.01 17.27 6.94
C ILE A 125 -9.81 17.77 5.51
N ILE A 126 -10.11 16.95 4.50
CA ILE A 126 -9.89 17.26 3.09
C ILE A 126 -10.90 18.28 2.60
N GLY A 127 -12.16 18.15 3.01
CA GLY A 127 -13.22 19.13 2.74
C GLY A 127 -13.00 20.45 3.49
N LYS A 128 -12.00 20.55 4.39
CA LYS A 128 -11.80 21.72 5.27
C LYS A 128 -13.10 22.15 5.95
N GLY A 129 -13.97 21.22 6.29
CA GLY A 129 -15.30 21.47 6.84
C GLY A 129 -16.31 22.02 5.85
N LYS A 130 -16.00 22.12 4.53
CA LYS A 130 -16.90 22.63 3.48
C LYS A 130 -17.32 21.48 2.56
N ILE A 131 -18.62 21.24 2.46
CA ILE A 131 -19.18 20.18 1.62
C ILE A 131 -18.95 20.46 0.13
N ASP A 132 -18.95 21.73 -0.26
CA ASP A 132 -18.73 22.14 -1.66
C ASP A 132 -17.40 21.66 -2.23
N LEU A 133 -16.34 21.57 -1.40
CA LEU A 133 -15.05 21.06 -1.84
C LEU A 133 -15.07 19.55 -2.08
N LEU A 134 -15.91 18.82 -1.38
CA LEU A 134 -16.12 17.39 -1.59
C LEU A 134 -16.99 17.11 -2.82
N LEU A 135 -18.00 17.95 -3.08
CA LEU A 135 -18.87 17.84 -4.25
C LEU A 135 -18.15 18.18 -5.55
N ASN A 136 -17.15 19.06 -5.49
CA ASN A 136 -16.30 19.44 -6.63
C ASN A 136 -15.08 18.53 -6.80
N PHE A 137 -15.09 17.34 -6.21
CA PHE A 137 -14.02 16.35 -6.36
C PHE A 137 -13.92 15.91 -7.83
N LYS A 138 -12.81 16.29 -8.48
CA LYS A 138 -12.53 15.88 -9.86
C LYS A 138 -11.75 14.58 -9.84
N PHE A 139 -12.37 13.54 -10.36
CA PHE A 139 -11.72 12.25 -10.54
C PHE A 139 -10.74 12.31 -11.71
N THR A 140 -9.51 11.88 -11.51
CA THR A 140 -8.44 11.90 -12.51
C THR A 140 -7.96 10.49 -12.84
N SER A 141 -7.22 10.34 -13.94
CA SER A 141 -6.62 9.05 -14.30
C SER A 141 -5.64 8.54 -13.21
N GLY A 142 -4.98 9.44 -12.50
CA GLY A 142 -4.12 9.09 -11.38
C GLY A 142 -4.86 8.46 -10.20
N ASP A 143 -6.13 8.80 -10.01
CA ASP A 143 -6.93 8.21 -8.93
C ASP A 143 -7.17 6.72 -9.16
N LEU A 144 -7.29 6.27 -10.42
CA LEU A 144 -7.38 4.84 -10.77
C LEU A 144 -6.11 4.07 -10.39
N TRP A 145 -4.94 4.64 -10.65
CA TRP A 145 -3.67 4.05 -10.20
C TRP A 145 -3.61 3.94 -8.69
N MET A 146 -4.13 4.95 -8.01
CA MET A 146 -4.18 4.96 -6.55
C MET A 146 -5.13 3.90 -5.97
N VAL A 147 -6.30 3.71 -6.59
CA VAL A 147 -7.22 2.61 -6.26
C VAL A 147 -6.54 1.26 -6.49
N GLY A 148 -5.83 1.09 -7.61
CA GLY A 148 -5.03 -0.10 -7.86
C GLY A 148 -3.98 -0.36 -6.76
N ALA A 149 -3.30 0.69 -6.29
CA ALA A 149 -2.37 0.60 -5.18
C ALA A 149 -3.05 0.17 -3.87
N ALA A 150 -4.23 0.73 -3.57
CA ALA A 150 -4.99 0.39 -2.37
C ALA A 150 -5.47 -1.07 -2.37
N ILE A 151 -5.93 -1.57 -3.53
CA ILE A 151 -6.29 -2.98 -3.71
C ILE A 151 -5.07 -3.89 -3.59
N GLY A 152 -3.96 -3.53 -4.24
CA GLY A 152 -2.69 -4.28 -4.13
C GLY A 152 -2.21 -4.37 -2.69
N TRP A 153 -2.30 -3.26 -1.93
CA TRP A 153 -2.01 -3.25 -0.49
C TRP A 153 -2.92 -4.16 0.32
N ALA A 154 -4.21 -4.18 0.00
CA ALA A 154 -5.17 -5.06 0.66
C ALA A 154 -4.85 -6.53 0.40
N VAL A 155 -4.59 -6.90 -0.85
CA VAL A 155 -4.17 -8.26 -1.23
C VAL A 155 -2.87 -8.64 -0.51
N TYR A 156 -1.85 -7.79 -0.60
CA TYR A 156 -0.58 -8.00 0.09
C TYR A 156 -0.76 -8.25 1.59
N SER A 157 -1.52 -7.37 2.27
CA SER A 157 -1.75 -7.43 3.72
C SER A 157 -2.43 -8.72 4.15
N ILE A 158 -3.46 -9.14 3.42
CA ILE A 158 -4.21 -10.36 3.73
C ILE A 158 -3.35 -11.61 3.55
N TYR A 159 -2.67 -11.71 2.41
CA TYR A 159 -1.82 -12.88 2.15
C TYR A 159 -0.59 -12.92 3.05
N LEU A 160 0.01 -11.76 3.39
CA LEU A 160 1.13 -11.67 4.31
C LEU A 160 0.78 -12.25 5.68
N LEU A 161 -0.41 -11.98 6.20
CA LEU A 161 -0.87 -12.45 7.50
C LEU A 161 -1.32 -13.92 7.47
N ASN A 162 -2.02 -14.33 6.42
CA ASN A 162 -2.65 -15.65 6.35
C ASN A 162 -1.72 -16.75 5.82
N TRP A 163 -0.71 -16.41 5.02
CA TRP A 163 0.23 -17.41 4.54
C TRP A 163 1.24 -17.80 5.60
N LYS A 164 1.18 -19.07 5.99
CA LYS A 164 2.22 -19.69 6.82
C LYS A 164 3.51 -19.77 6.03
N SER A 165 4.59 -19.26 6.59
CA SER A 165 5.94 -19.28 6.02
C SER A 165 6.96 -19.60 7.10
N ASN A 166 8.10 -20.17 6.69
CA ASN A 166 9.24 -20.42 7.56
C ASN A 166 10.12 -19.17 7.79
N PHE A 167 9.81 -18.07 7.10
CA PHE A 167 10.48 -16.79 7.26
C PHE A 167 9.74 -15.91 8.26
N SER A 168 10.48 -15.12 9.02
CA SER A 168 9.89 -14.13 9.91
C SER A 168 9.07 -13.10 9.11
N LEU A 169 8.13 -12.43 9.76
CA LEU A 169 7.30 -11.41 9.12
C LEU A 169 8.14 -10.27 8.51
N MET A 170 9.28 -9.97 9.14
CA MET A 170 10.20 -8.91 8.69
C MET A 170 11.07 -9.34 7.51
N ALA A 171 11.35 -10.64 7.36
CA ALA A 171 12.15 -11.17 6.26
C ALA A 171 11.34 -11.42 4.99
N ARG A 172 10.01 -11.45 5.09
CA ARG A 172 9.05 -11.55 3.99
C ARG A 172 8.72 -10.20 3.41
#